data_f0d83de2ca11124534c38c3c50354265
#
_entry.id   f0d83de2ca11124534c38c3c50354265
#
_cell.length_a   1.000
_cell.length_b   1.000
_cell.length_c   1.000
_cell.angle_alpha   90.00
_cell.angle_beta   90.00
_cell.angle_gamma   90.00
#
_symmetry.space_group_name_H-M   'P 1'
#
loop_
_entity.id
_entity.type
_entity.pdbx_description
1 polymer ?
#
loop_
_entity_poly.entity_id
_entity_poly.type
_entity_poly.pdbx_seq_one_letter_code
_entity_poly.pdbx_strand_id
1 'polypeptide(L)'
;MCHFLHQWNMYEKGYRSQYFLKYDLVWSYILEFENIQNRYTDRRNSIFGWKTIAKIFCTENDEIIEYAESLKAMNIRTKDALHIACSVFAKSDYFITVDKQLFNLKLKDIKIINPLNFINELEDM
;
A
#
# COMPACT_ATOMS: atom_id res chain seq x y z
N MET A 1 2.77 13.89 -2.41
CA MET A 1 1.66 12.94 -2.29
C MET A 1 2.22 11.54 -2.11
N CYS A 2 1.79 10.84 -1.07
CA CYS A 2 2.30 9.52 -0.73
C CYS A 2 1.28 8.45 -1.05
N HIS A 3 1.74 7.33 -1.60
CA HIS A 3 0.89 6.20 -1.96
C HIS A 3 1.44 4.93 -1.36
N PHE A 4 0.54 4.02 -0.98
CA PHE A 4 0.87 2.70 -0.48
C PHE A 4 0.22 1.65 -1.39
N LEU A 5 1.05 0.76 -1.97
CA LEU A 5 0.58 -0.31 -2.83
C LEU A 5 0.49 -1.61 -2.04
N HIS A 6 -0.64 -2.29 -2.15
CA HIS A 6 -0.90 -3.55 -1.46
C HIS A 6 -1.37 -4.61 -2.47
N GLN A 7 -0.68 -5.75 -2.50
CA GLN A 7 -1.07 -6.93 -3.28
C GLN A 7 -1.24 -6.68 -4.79
N TRP A 8 -0.63 -5.63 -5.33
CA TRP A 8 -0.74 -5.36 -6.75
C TRP A 8 0.61 -5.02 -7.35
N ASN A 9 0.92 -5.64 -8.47
CA ASN A 9 2.19 -5.44 -9.16
C ASN A 9 1.98 -4.58 -10.41
N MET A 10 2.27 -3.29 -10.31
CA MET A 10 2.12 -2.38 -11.43
C MET A 10 3.05 -2.70 -12.59
N TYR A 11 4.19 -3.35 -12.31
CA TYR A 11 5.12 -3.77 -13.37
C TYR A 11 4.48 -4.78 -14.29
N GLU A 12 3.73 -5.74 -13.76
CA GLU A 12 3.04 -6.75 -14.56
C GLU A 12 1.97 -6.12 -15.45
N LYS A 13 1.39 -5.01 -15.02
CA LYS A 13 0.35 -4.31 -15.76
C LYS A 13 0.92 -3.22 -16.67
N GLY A 14 2.23 -3.00 -16.68
CA GLY A 14 2.86 -1.97 -17.50
C GLY A 14 2.69 -0.54 -17.02
N TYR A 15 2.22 -0.33 -15.80
CA TYR A 15 1.95 1.01 -15.26
C TYR A 15 3.07 1.51 -14.36
N ARG A 16 4.31 1.27 -14.65
CA ARG A 16 5.34 1.44 -13.64
C ARG A 16 5.93 2.83 -13.52
N SER A 17 6.65 3.30 -14.52
CA SER A 17 7.57 4.41 -14.31
C SER A 17 6.89 5.77 -14.33
N GLN A 18 5.97 5.98 -15.27
CA GLN A 18 5.41 7.32 -15.48
C GLN A 18 4.56 7.80 -14.30
N TYR A 19 3.96 6.89 -13.53
CA TYR A 19 3.13 7.26 -12.38
C TYR A 19 3.96 7.38 -11.12
N PHE A 20 4.94 6.51 -10.92
CA PHE A 20 5.78 6.55 -9.72
C PHE A 20 6.72 7.77 -9.68
N LEU A 21 7.03 8.36 -10.83
CA LEU A 21 7.84 9.56 -10.86
C LEU A 21 7.13 10.79 -10.28
N LYS A 22 5.80 10.79 -10.28
CA LYS A 22 5.00 11.92 -9.81
C LYS A 22 4.60 11.80 -8.34
N TYR A 23 4.67 10.62 -7.77
CA TYR A 23 4.12 10.34 -6.44
C TYR A 23 5.11 9.55 -5.62
N ASP A 24 5.07 9.78 -4.32
CA ASP A 24 5.95 9.07 -3.40
C ASP A 24 5.35 7.73 -3.03
N LEU A 25 6.16 6.70 -3.15
CA LEU A 25 5.78 5.34 -2.76
C LEU A 25 6.26 5.08 -1.35
N VAL A 26 5.39 4.49 -0.53
CA VAL A 26 5.73 4.09 0.84
C VAL A 26 6.09 2.61 0.86
N TRP A 27 7.26 2.30 1.40
CA TRP A 27 7.68 0.93 1.67
C TRP A 27 7.53 0.67 3.16
N SER A 28 6.76 -0.37 3.53
CA SER A 28 6.52 -0.69 4.94
C SER A 28 7.20 -1.98 5.36
N TYR A 29 7.43 -2.12 6.66
CA TYR A 29 8.00 -3.34 7.21
C TYR A 29 7.08 -4.56 6.98
N ILE A 30 5.76 -4.36 6.92
CA ILE A 30 4.82 -5.45 6.64
C ILE A 30 4.94 -5.91 5.18
N LEU A 31 5.06 -4.97 4.25
CA LEU A 31 5.27 -5.31 2.85
C LEU A 31 6.55 -6.11 2.67
N GLU A 32 7.63 -5.70 3.32
CA GLU A 32 8.90 -6.43 3.26
C GLU A 32 8.75 -7.83 3.84
N PHE A 33 8.12 -7.95 5.00
CA PHE A 33 7.90 -9.24 5.65
C PHE A 33 7.11 -10.19 4.73
N GLU A 34 6.02 -9.73 4.15
CA GLU A 34 5.23 -10.56 3.25
C GLU A 34 6.00 -10.92 1.99
N ASN A 35 6.76 -9.98 1.44
CA ASN A 35 7.47 -10.22 0.18
C ASN A 35 8.63 -11.19 0.36
N ILE A 36 9.28 -11.19 1.50
CA ILE A 36 10.33 -12.19 1.80
C ILE A 36 9.77 -13.60 1.68
N GLN A 37 8.50 -13.80 2.06
CA GLN A 37 7.84 -15.09 2.03
C GLN A 37 7.22 -15.41 0.67
N ASN A 38 7.30 -14.50 -0.28
CA ASN A 38 6.73 -14.69 -1.61
C ASN A 38 7.54 -15.74 -2.38
N ARG A 39 6.89 -16.86 -2.72
CA ARG A 39 7.56 -17.97 -3.39
C ARG A 39 7.77 -17.75 -4.89
N TYR A 40 7.11 -16.77 -5.48
CA TYR A 40 7.25 -16.47 -6.90
C TYR A 40 8.43 -15.51 -7.09
N THR A 41 9.57 -16.04 -7.52
CA THR A 41 10.84 -15.31 -7.58
C THR A 41 10.74 -14.02 -8.41
N ASP A 42 10.15 -14.10 -9.59
CA ASP A 42 10.04 -12.92 -10.46
C ASP A 42 9.18 -11.84 -9.83
N ARG A 43 8.06 -12.23 -9.23
CA ARG A 43 7.18 -11.29 -8.54
C ARG A 43 7.87 -10.69 -7.32
N ARG A 44 8.55 -11.52 -6.54
CA ARG A 44 9.30 -11.06 -5.36
C ARG A 44 10.34 -10.02 -5.74
N ASN A 45 11.10 -10.28 -6.80
CA ASN A 45 12.13 -9.36 -7.27
C ASN A 45 11.53 -8.06 -7.82
N SER A 46 10.41 -8.13 -8.51
CA SER A 46 9.71 -6.94 -9.01
C SER A 46 9.25 -6.07 -7.85
N ILE A 47 8.70 -6.67 -6.81
CA ILE A 47 8.23 -5.94 -5.63
C ILE A 47 9.42 -5.31 -4.90
N PHE A 48 10.54 -6.02 -4.74
CA PHE A 48 11.74 -5.43 -4.13
C PHE A 48 12.29 -4.28 -4.98
N GLY A 49 12.07 -4.31 -6.30
CA GLY A 49 12.42 -3.18 -7.16
C GLY A 49 11.72 -1.89 -6.75
N TRP A 50 10.50 -1.98 -6.21
CA TRP A 50 9.79 -0.80 -5.73
C TRP A 50 10.46 -0.18 -4.51
N LYS A 51 11.13 -0.98 -3.70
CA LYS A 51 11.86 -0.47 -2.53
C LYS A 51 12.94 0.51 -2.95
N THR A 52 13.55 0.32 -4.10
CA THR A 52 14.62 1.21 -4.58
C THR A 52 14.10 2.58 -5.00
N ILE A 53 12.83 2.68 -5.38
CA ILE A 53 12.22 3.95 -5.78
C ILE A 53 11.35 4.55 -4.69
N ALA A 54 11.09 3.82 -3.62
CA ALA A 54 10.30 4.32 -2.50
C ALA A 54 11.07 5.43 -1.80
N LYS A 55 10.34 6.45 -1.35
CA LYS A 55 10.95 7.59 -0.65
C LYS A 55 10.63 7.62 0.82
N ILE A 56 9.61 6.88 1.23
CA ILE A 56 9.17 6.84 2.62
C ILE A 56 9.24 5.39 3.10
N PHE A 57 9.90 5.19 4.24
CA PHE A 57 10.07 3.86 4.81
C PHE A 57 9.39 3.85 6.18
N CYS A 58 8.42 2.96 6.34
CA CYS A 58 7.65 2.84 7.55
C CYS A 58 8.11 1.62 8.34
N THR A 59 8.60 1.85 9.56
CA THR A 59 9.04 0.80 10.46
C THR A 59 7.99 0.56 11.56
N GLU A 60 8.09 -0.60 12.23
CA GLU A 60 7.16 -0.94 13.29
C GLU A 60 7.25 0.04 14.44
N ASN A 61 6.09 0.46 14.98
CA ASN A 61 6.01 1.24 16.20
C ASN A 61 4.66 1.02 16.88
N ASP A 62 4.55 1.48 18.13
CA ASP A 62 3.35 1.24 18.94
C ASP A 62 2.11 1.93 18.38
N GLU A 63 2.24 3.10 17.78
CA GLU A 63 1.11 3.82 17.21
C GLU A 63 0.49 3.07 16.03
N ILE A 64 1.32 2.47 15.20
CA ILE A 64 0.86 1.64 14.08
C ILE A 64 0.07 0.45 14.62
N ILE A 65 0.60 -0.21 15.65
CA ILE A 65 -0.05 -1.39 16.23
C ILE A 65 -1.38 -1.01 16.86
N GLU A 66 -1.44 0.09 17.59
CA GLU A 66 -2.69 0.56 18.19
C GLU A 66 -3.75 0.89 17.13
N TYR A 67 -3.35 1.56 16.07
CA TYR A 67 -4.27 1.89 14.97
C TYR A 67 -4.76 0.60 14.30
N ALA A 68 -3.86 -0.35 14.06
CA ALA A 68 -4.22 -1.63 13.47
C ALA A 68 -5.22 -2.41 14.34
N GLU A 69 -5.05 -2.38 15.66
CA GLU A 69 -5.99 -3.01 16.57
C GLU A 69 -7.39 -2.39 16.45
N SER A 70 -7.48 -1.09 16.28
CA SER A 70 -8.78 -0.42 16.07
C SER A 70 -9.44 -0.86 14.76
N LEU A 71 -8.65 -1.09 13.72
CA LEU A 71 -9.17 -1.59 12.44
C LEU A 71 -9.62 -3.05 12.54
N LYS A 72 -8.91 -3.86 13.33
CA LYS A 72 -9.31 -5.26 13.55
C LYS A 72 -10.69 -5.35 14.20
N ALA A 73 -11.03 -4.39 15.03
CA ALA A 73 -12.36 -4.33 15.63
C ALA A 73 -13.47 -4.14 14.58
N MET A 74 -13.11 -3.72 13.38
CA MET A 74 -14.02 -3.56 12.24
C MET A 74 -14.01 -4.79 11.32
N ASN A 75 -13.54 -5.93 11.81
CA ASN A 75 -13.44 -7.20 11.07
C ASN A 75 -12.43 -7.17 9.92
N ILE A 76 -11.40 -6.36 10.03
CA ILE A 76 -10.31 -6.32 9.06
C ILE A 76 -9.25 -7.32 9.50
N ARG A 77 -8.71 -8.09 8.55
CA ARG A 77 -7.65 -9.06 8.83
C ARG A 77 -6.40 -8.35 9.37
N THR A 78 -5.65 -9.05 10.22
CA THR A 78 -4.47 -8.49 10.88
C THR A 78 -3.48 -7.87 9.90
N LYS A 79 -3.13 -8.59 8.82
CA LYS A 79 -2.17 -8.08 7.84
C LYS A 79 -2.69 -6.84 7.12
N ASP A 80 -3.94 -6.86 6.70
CA ASP A 80 -4.55 -5.72 6.03
C ASP A 80 -4.62 -4.52 6.98
N ALA A 81 -4.97 -4.75 8.23
CA ALA A 81 -4.99 -3.69 9.23
C ALA A 81 -3.61 -3.05 9.43
N LEU A 82 -2.55 -3.87 9.46
CA LEU A 82 -1.19 -3.36 9.58
C LEU A 82 -0.75 -2.58 8.35
N HIS A 83 -1.10 -3.04 7.15
CA HIS A 83 -0.79 -2.29 5.92
C HIS A 83 -1.48 -0.93 5.92
N ILE A 84 -2.76 -0.89 6.27
CA ILE A 84 -3.51 0.37 6.30
C ILE A 84 -2.95 1.28 7.39
N ALA A 85 -2.65 0.74 8.57
CA ALA A 85 -2.09 1.51 9.67
C ALA A 85 -0.74 2.13 9.29
N CYS A 86 0.12 1.39 8.60
CA CYS A 86 1.40 1.92 8.11
C CYS A 86 1.18 3.07 7.14
N SER A 87 0.22 2.94 6.22
CA SER A 87 -0.03 3.99 5.24
C SER A 87 -0.59 5.25 5.90
N VAL A 88 -1.46 5.11 6.90
CA VAL A 88 -1.97 6.24 7.67
C VAL A 88 -0.86 6.92 8.45
N PHE A 89 -0.03 6.14 9.13
CA PHE A 89 1.10 6.68 9.89
C PHE A 89 2.08 7.43 9.00
N ALA A 90 2.32 6.93 7.78
CA ALA A 90 3.19 7.58 6.81
C ALA A 90 2.53 8.79 6.14
N LYS A 91 1.29 9.12 6.50
CA LYS A 91 0.52 10.22 5.94
C LYS A 91 0.28 10.07 4.44
N SER A 92 0.03 8.84 4.01
CA SER A 92 -0.31 8.56 2.62
C SER A 92 -1.69 9.10 2.28
N ASP A 93 -1.87 9.53 1.04
CA ASP A 93 -3.17 9.97 0.55
C ASP A 93 -4.02 8.79 0.10
N TYR A 94 -3.38 7.73 -0.39
CA TYR A 94 -4.07 6.59 -0.96
C TYR A 94 -3.49 5.29 -0.45
N PHE A 95 -4.38 4.33 -0.21
CA PHE A 95 -4.03 2.92 -0.04
C PHE A 95 -4.60 2.17 -1.24
N ILE A 96 -3.72 1.67 -2.09
CA ILE A 96 -4.10 1.04 -3.36
C ILE A 96 -4.15 -0.46 -3.17
N THR A 97 -5.31 -1.07 -3.41
CA THR A 97 -5.52 -2.50 -3.21
C THR A 97 -6.47 -3.07 -4.25
N VAL A 98 -6.38 -4.37 -4.49
CA VAL A 98 -7.34 -5.11 -5.32
C VAL A 98 -8.38 -5.84 -4.47
N ASP A 99 -8.27 -5.79 -3.15
CA ASP A 99 -9.18 -6.49 -2.25
C ASP A 99 -10.50 -5.74 -2.13
N LYS A 100 -11.55 -6.33 -2.71
CA LYS A 100 -12.88 -5.72 -2.74
C LYS A 100 -13.47 -5.50 -1.36
N GLN A 101 -13.09 -6.34 -0.39
CA GLN A 101 -13.61 -6.21 0.97
C GLN A 101 -13.18 -4.89 1.62
N LEU A 102 -12.02 -4.37 1.21
CA LEU A 102 -11.49 -3.13 1.78
C LEU A 102 -12.11 -1.88 1.16
N PHE A 103 -12.72 -1.98 -0.03
CA PHE A 103 -13.31 -0.81 -0.70
C PHE A 103 -14.50 -0.23 0.04
N ASN A 104 -15.15 -1.01 0.88
CA ASN A 104 -16.32 -0.56 1.64
C ASN A 104 -15.94 0.19 2.92
N LEU A 105 -14.67 0.22 3.25
CA LEU A 105 -14.20 0.95 4.42
C LEU A 105 -14.19 2.44 4.13
N LYS A 106 -14.84 3.21 4.99
CA LYS A 106 -14.88 4.66 4.90
C LYS A 106 -14.01 5.25 6.01
N LEU A 107 -12.72 5.29 5.77
CA LEU A 107 -11.78 5.83 6.74
C LEU A 107 -11.57 7.32 6.48
N LYS A 108 -11.42 8.08 7.57
CA LYS A 108 -11.20 9.53 7.47
C LYS A 108 -9.78 9.86 7.06
N ASP A 109 -8.85 9.00 7.43
CA ASP A 109 -7.43 9.31 7.35
C ASP A 109 -6.80 8.93 6.03
N ILE A 110 -7.44 8.07 5.23
CA ILE A 110 -6.86 7.61 3.98
C ILE A 110 -7.96 7.16 3.03
N LYS A 111 -7.71 7.34 1.73
CA LYS A 111 -8.63 6.86 0.69
C LYS A 111 -8.17 5.50 0.20
N ILE A 112 -9.05 4.50 0.29
CA ILE A 112 -8.80 3.16 -0.23
C ILE A 112 -9.34 3.09 -1.65
N ILE A 113 -8.49 2.71 -2.60
CA ILE A 113 -8.84 2.78 -4.03
C ILE A 113 -8.22 1.60 -4.77
N ASN A 114 -8.85 1.17 -5.85
CA ASN A 114 -8.26 0.16 -6.70
C ASN A 114 -7.28 0.80 -7.71
N PRO A 115 -6.37 -0.01 -8.31
CA PRO A 115 -5.38 0.55 -9.22
C PRO A 115 -5.95 1.30 -10.42
N LEU A 116 -7.02 0.79 -11.00
CA LEU A 116 -7.62 1.42 -12.18
C LEU A 116 -8.20 2.79 -11.85
N ASN A 117 -8.96 2.87 -10.77
CA ASN A 117 -9.53 4.14 -10.33
C ASN A 117 -8.45 5.13 -9.91
N PHE A 118 -7.37 4.64 -9.31
CA PHE A 118 -6.23 5.48 -8.96
C PHE A 118 -5.62 6.12 -10.21
N ILE A 119 -5.38 5.34 -11.25
CA ILE A 119 -4.82 5.84 -12.50
C ILE A 119 -5.77 6.86 -13.13
N ASN A 120 -7.07 6.58 -13.13
CA ASN A 120 -8.07 7.51 -13.66
C ASN A 120 -8.05 8.86 -12.92
N GLU A 121 -7.91 8.84 -11.60
CA GLU A 121 -7.80 10.07 -10.83
C GLU A 121 -6.54 10.85 -11.18
N LEU A 122 -5.41 10.16 -11.42
CA LEU A 122 -4.17 10.83 -11.80
C LEU A 122 -4.29 11.50 -13.16
N GLU A 123 -4.98 10.86 -14.10
CA GLU A 123 -5.15 11.41 -15.45
C GLU A 123 -6.08 12.62 -15.48
N ASP A 124 -7.00 12.71 -14.52
CA ASP A 124 -7.93 13.83 -14.41
C ASP A 124 -7.30 15.07 -13.75
N MET A 125 -6.11 14.93 -13.20
CA MET A 125 -5.36 16.03 -12.63
C MET A 125 -4.43 16.64 -13.67
#